data_c075396cf1ae6605fb6a9ccd0f166509
#
_entry.id   c075396cf1ae6605fb6a9ccd0f166509
#
_cell.length_a   1.000
_cell.length_b   1.000
_cell.length_c   1.000
_cell.angle_alpha   90.00
_cell.angle_beta   90.00
_cell.angle_gamma   90.00
#
_symmetry.space_group_name_H-M   'P 1'
#
loop_
_entity.id
_entity.type
_entity.pdbx_description
1 polymer ?
#
loop_
_entity_poly.entity_id
_entity_poly.type
_entity_poly.pdbx_seq_one_letter_code
_entity_poly.pdbx_strand_id
1 'polypeptide(L)'
;GNLIGSALAKPLTDWKCKVSIFWWTNAILAVVSLAMFFVPIAANITMFVFIFVIGVLHQLVTPIQWVMMSDTVDYGEWRNGKRLTGISFAGTLFVLKLGLAFGGALIGWMLAGGGYNAGASSQNSATISIIIALFTIVPAVCYLLSAIVAKRFYTLKTPFLIKMMAELAQGARRNEQDFTDLSANKEFQN
;
A
#
# COMPACT_ATOMS: atom_id res chain seq x y z
N GLY A 1 10.99 0.52 14.64
CA GLY A 1 10.79 1.05 13.28
C GLY A 1 9.43 1.71 13.11
N ASN A 2 8.35 1.07 13.58
CA ASN A 2 6.97 1.49 13.30
C ASN A 2 6.63 2.92 13.78
N LEU A 3 7.03 3.31 14.99
CA LEU A 3 6.78 4.67 15.52
C LEU A 3 7.49 5.74 14.69
N ILE A 4 8.71 5.47 14.23
CA ILE A 4 9.50 6.40 13.42
C ILE A 4 8.83 6.56 12.05
N GLY A 5 8.42 5.47 11.41
CA GLY A 5 7.75 5.50 10.11
C GLY A 5 6.44 6.30 10.14
N SER A 6 5.61 6.07 11.16
CA SER A 6 4.35 6.80 11.33
C SER A 6 4.56 8.30 11.58
N ALA A 7 5.56 8.67 12.39
CA ALA A 7 5.88 10.08 12.66
C ALA A 7 6.38 10.82 11.41
N LEU A 8 7.08 10.13 10.50
CA LEU A 8 7.59 10.70 9.27
C LEU A 8 6.53 10.85 8.17
N ALA A 9 5.38 10.18 8.29
CA ALA A 9 4.34 10.21 7.27
C ALA A 9 3.79 11.62 7.03
N LYS A 10 3.47 12.37 8.10
CA LYS A 10 2.91 13.71 8.01
C LYS A 10 3.87 14.71 7.35
N PRO A 11 5.11 14.93 7.85
CA PRO A 11 6.01 15.91 7.24
C PRO A 11 6.35 15.58 5.77
N LEU A 12 6.41 14.31 5.39
CA LEU A 12 6.64 13.96 3.99
C LEU A 12 5.43 14.27 3.11
N THR A 13 4.20 14.01 3.56
CA THR A 13 2.99 14.31 2.80
C THR A 13 2.69 15.80 2.69
N ASP A 14 3.17 16.61 3.62
CA ASP A 14 3.10 18.06 3.54
C ASP A 14 4.06 18.63 2.46
N TRP A 15 5.18 17.91 2.22
CA TRP A 15 6.20 18.33 1.24
C TRP A 15 5.92 17.84 -0.19
N LYS A 16 5.38 16.62 -0.35
CA LYS A 16 5.10 16.03 -1.68
C LYS A 16 3.71 15.43 -1.74
N CYS A 17 3.20 15.25 -2.97
CA CYS A 17 1.93 14.59 -3.24
C CYS A 17 1.86 13.20 -2.58
N LYS A 18 0.80 12.96 -1.80
CA LYS A 18 0.54 11.70 -1.07
C LYS A 18 0.70 10.46 -1.97
N VAL A 19 0.16 10.52 -3.17
CA VAL A 19 0.22 9.42 -4.15
C VAL A 19 1.66 9.13 -4.57
N SER A 20 2.46 10.17 -4.79
CA SER A 20 3.86 10.02 -5.17
C SER A 20 4.66 9.35 -4.07
N ILE A 21 4.46 9.76 -2.81
CA ILE A 21 5.14 9.14 -1.67
C ILE A 21 4.71 7.69 -1.53
N PHE A 22 3.41 7.40 -1.66
CA PHE A 22 2.87 6.05 -1.55
C PHE A 22 3.52 5.09 -2.56
N TRP A 23 3.48 5.39 -3.86
CA TRP A 23 4.01 4.47 -4.86
C TRP A 23 5.55 4.39 -4.84
N TRP A 24 6.27 5.50 -4.57
CA TRP A 24 7.72 5.49 -4.42
C TRP A 24 8.17 4.64 -3.23
N THR A 25 7.52 4.81 -2.07
CA THR A 25 7.85 4.04 -0.86
C THR A 25 7.56 2.55 -1.06
N ASN A 26 6.44 2.20 -1.72
CA ASN A 26 6.16 0.80 -2.07
C ASN A 26 7.19 0.24 -3.06
N ALA A 27 7.65 1.02 -4.03
CA ALA A 27 8.71 0.61 -4.96
C ALA A 27 10.03 0.36 -4.22
N ILE A 28 10.41 1.25 -3.28
CA ILE A 28 11.60 1.06 -2.44
C ILE A 28 11.44 -0.18 -1.56
N LEU A 29 10.28 -0.39 -0.95
CA LEU A 29 9.97 -1.60 -0.16
C LEU A 29 10.14 -2.87 -0.98
N ALA A 30 9.68 -2.88 -2.24
CA ALA A 30 9.86 -4.02 -3.14
C ALA A 30 11.35 -4.31 -3.39
N VAL A 31 12.15 -3.27 -3.65
CA VAL A 31 13.60 -3.41 -3.89
C VAL A 31 14.31 -3.89 -2.62
N VAL A 32 14.02 -3.30 -1.46
CA VAL A 32 14.64 -3.67 -0.19
C VAL A 32 14.27 -5.11 0.21
N SER A 33 13.00 -5.50 0.04
CA SER A 33 12.56 -6.87 0.29
C SER A 33 13.24 -7.87 -0.64
N LEU A 34 13.40 -7.53 -1.92
CA LEU A 34 14.12 -8.38 -2.87
C LEU A 34 15.63 -8.44 -2.56
N ALA A 35 16.25 -7.32 -2.16
CA ALA A 35 17.66 -7.29 -1.77
C ALA A 35 17.94 -8.19 -0.56
N MET A 36 16.99 -8.30 0.37
CA MET A 36 17.10 -9.19 1.52
C MET A 36 17.25 -10.67 1.11
N PHE A 37 16.76 -11.07 -0.08
CA PHE A 37 16.93 -12.43 -0.61
C PHE A 37 18.40 -12.82 -0.77
N PHE A 38 19.29 -11.87 -1.08
CA PHE A 38 20.71 -12.12 -1.28
C PHE A 38 21.52 -12.08 0.02
N VAL A 39 20.91 -11.78 1.16
CA VAL A 39 21.58 -11.73 2.45
C VAL A 39 21.78 -13.16 3.00
N PRO A 40 23.02 -13.56 3.33
CA PRO A 40 23.26 -14.86 3.94
C PRO A 40 22.51 -15.03 5.27
N ILE A 41 21.94 -16.22 5.51
CA ILE A 41 21.18 -16.53 6.75
C ILE A 41 22.03 -16.32 8.01
N ALA A 42 23.35 -16.51 7.91
CA ALA A 42 24.29 -16.33 9.02
C ALA A 42 24.53 -14.85 9.38
N ALA A 43 24.14 -13.90 8.51
CA ALA A 43 24.37 -12.46 8.71
C ALA A 43 23.22 -11.83 9.54
N ASN A 44 23.06 -12.25 10.80
CA ASN A 44 21.95 -11.86 11.65
C ASN A 44 21.80 -10.35 11.79
N ILE A 45 22.90 -9.61 12.00
CA ILE A 45 22.87 -8.14 12.15
C ILE A 45 22.31 -7.49 10.88
N THR A 46 22.78 -7.92 9.72
CA THR A 46 22.30 -7.40 8.43
C THR A 46 20.80 -7.67 8.24
N MET A 47 20.31 -8.87 8.59
CA MET A 47 18.89 -9.20 8.54
C MET A 47 18.07 -8.30 9.46
N PHE A 48 18.53 -8.04 10.68
CA PHE A 48 17.84 -7.13 11.60
C PHE A 48 17.76 -5.70 11.03
N VAL A 49 18.83 -5.21 10.40
CA VAL A 49 18.84 -3.89 9.74
C VAL A 49 17.80 -3.85 8.62
N PHE A 50 17.73 -4.86 7.77
CA PHE A 50 16.72 -4.93 6.69
C PHE A 50 15.29 -4.94 7.25
N ILE A 51 15.02 -5.77 8.25
CA ILE A 51 13.70 -5.85 8.90
C ILE A 51 13.33 -4.50 9.53
N PHE A 52 14.29 -3.83 10.17
CA PHE A 52 14.08 -2.50 10.74
C PHE A 52 13.71 -1.48 9.67
N VAL A 53 14.47 -1.42 8.58
CA VAL A 53 14.23 -0.52 7.44
C VAL A 53 12.87 -0.80 6.80
N ILE A 54 12.55 -2.07 6.53
CA ILE A 54 11.24 -2.48 6.01
C ILE A 54 10.12 -2.03 6.96
N GLY A 55 10.30 -2.21 8.28
CA GLY A 55 9.31 -1.78 9.28
C GLY A 55 9.08 -0.27 9.28
N VAL A 56 10.12 0.54 9.15
CA VAL A 56 10.01 2.01 9.04
C VAL A 56 9.25 2.41 7.78
N LEU A 57 9.66 1.88 6.62
CA LEU A 57 9.05 2.21 5.33
C LEU A 57 7.60 1.73 5.23
N HIS A 58 7.30 0.52 5.72
CA HIS A 58 5.95 -0.03 5.74
C HIS A 58 5.01 0.82 6.59
N GLN A 59 5.47 1.22 7.76
CA GLN A 59 4.66 2.05 8.66
C GLN A 59 4.49 3.49 8.17
N LEU A 60 5.36 3.98 7.31
CA LEU A 60 5.18 5.26 6.62
C LEU A 60 4.02 5.19 5.61
N VAL A 61 3.86 4.08 4.92
CA VAL A 61 2.81 3.86 3.90
C VAL A 61 1.42 3.71 4.54
N THR A 62 1.33 3.07 5.69
CA THR A 62 0.04 2.71 6.32
C THR A 62 -0.89 3.91 6.57
N PRO A 63 -0.49 5.02 7.22
CA PRO A 63 -1.37 6.16 7.41
C PRO A 63 -1.73 6.85 6.09
N ILE A 64 -0.80 6.89 5.13
CA ILE A 64 -1.06 7.46 3.80
C ILE A 64 -2.17 6.70 3.08
N GLN A 65 -2.18 5.37 3.18
CA GLN A 65 -3.22 4.52 2.60
C GLN A 65 -4.62 4.86 3.14
N TRP A 66 -4.76 5.08 4.45
CA TRP A 66 -6.03 5.45 5.06
C TRP A 66 -6.50 6.84 4.63
N VAL A 67 -5.58 7.78 4.50
CA VAL A 67 -5.90 9.13 3.97
C VAL A 67 -6.34 9.04 2.51
N MET A 68 -5.63 8.29 1.66
CA MET A 68 -6.00 8.10 0.25
C MET A 68 -7.38 7.45 0.11
N MET A 69 -7.75 6.55 1.03
CA MET A 69 -9.09 5.97 1.07
C MET A 69 -10.15 7.02 1.43
N SER A 70 -9.88 7.88 2.41
CA SER A 70 -10.78 8.98 2.76
C SER A 70 -10.99 9.94 1.57
N ASP A 71 -9.91 10.26 0.85
CA ASP A 71 -9.97 11.09 -0.36
C ASP A 71 -10.90 10.50 -1.44
N THR A 72 -10.97 9.15 -1.55
CA THR A 72 -11.91 8.50 -2.49
C THR A 72 -13.36 8.59 -2.04
N VAL A 73 -13.63 8.61 -0.74
CA VAL A 73 -14.98 8.84 -0.20
C VAL A 73 -15.45 10.27 -0.51
N ASP A 74 -14.58 11.25 -0.29
CA ASP A 74 -14.86 12.65 -0.58
C ASP A 74 -15.07 12.88 -2.09
N TYR A 75 -14.28 12.22 -2.93
CA TYR A 75 -14.49 12.20 -4.39
C TYR A 75 -15.85 11.60 -4.77
N GLY A 76 -16.26 10.51 -4.12
CA GLY A 76 -17.56 9.89 -4.33
C GLY A 76 -18.73 10.83 -3.97
N GLU A 77 -18.60 11.59 -2.87
CA GLU A 77 -19.56 12.59 -2.46
C GLU A 77 -19.65 13.74 -3.48
N TRP A 78 -18.51 14.27 -3.89
CA TRP A 78 -18.44 15.36 -4.86
C TRP A 78 -19.05 14.96 -6.22
N ARG A 79 -18.82 13.71 -6.66
CA ARG A 79 -19.31 13.21 -7.95
C ARG A 79 -20.78 12.81 -7.93
N ASN A 80 -21.23 12.11 -6.88
CA ASN A 80 -22.54 11.46 -6.86
C ASN A 80 -23.54 12.12 -5.90
N GLY A 81 -23.12 13.17 -5.20
CA GLY A 81 -23.94 13.88 -4.21
C GLY A 81 -24.26 13.09 -2.94
N LYS A 82 -23.68 11.89 -2.76
CA LYS A 82 -23.91 11.01 -1.61
C LYS A 82 -22.61 10.60 -0.95
N ARG A 83 -22.47 10.86 0.34
CA ARG A 83 -21.31 10.44 1.13
C ARG A 83 -21.51 9.00 1.61
N LEU A 84 -20.85 8.06 0.97
CA LEU A 84 -20.96 6.62 1.26
C LEU A 84 -19.81 6.11 2.15
N THR A 85 -19.47 6.85 3.21
CA THR A 85 -18.34 6.53 4.10
C THR A 85 -18.42 5.11 4.66
N GLY A 86 -19.56 4.70 5.20
CA GLY A 86 -19.74 3.38 5.82
C GLY A 86 -19.47 2.23 4.85
N ILE A 87 -20.04 2.29 3.64
CA ILE A 87 -19.87 1.25 2.62
C ILE A 87 -18.41 1.19 2.14
N SER A 88 -17.78 2.34 1.92
CA SER A 88 -16.39 2.41 1.46
C SER A 88 -15.42 1.83 2.49
N PHE A 89 -15.59 2.18 3.78
CA PHE A 89 -14.77 1.62 4.86
C PHE A 89 -15.04 0.13 5.08
N ALA A 90 -16.30 -0.31 5.03
CA ALA A 90 -16.65 -1.72 5.14
C ALA A 90 -16.02 -2.55 4.00
N GLY A 91 -16.08 -2.06 2.76
CA GLY A 91 -15.46 -2.68 1.59
C GLY A 91 -13.94 -2.79 1.75
N THR A 92 -13.29 -1.71 2.19
CA THR A 92 -11.82 -1.71 2.43
C THR A 92 -11.43 -2.72 3.52
N LEU A 93 -12.16 -2.75 4.64
CA LEU A 93 -11.91 -3.71 5.72
C LEU A 93 -12.18 -5.15 5.27
N PHE A 94 -13.19 -5.38 4.44
CA PHE A 94 -13.46 -6.69 3.85
C PHE A 94 -12.28 -7.16 2.99
N VAL A 95 -11.82 -6.33 2.06
CA VAL A 95 -10.68 -6.66 1.19
C VAL A 95 -9.40 -6.87 2.01
N LEU A 96 -9.18 -6.08 3.07
CA LEU A 96 -8.05 -6.24 3.98
C LEU A 96 -8.08 -7.62 4.67
N LYS A 97 -9.23 -8.01 5.22
CA LYS A 97 -9.41 -9.32 5.86
C LYS A 97 -9.27 -10.47 4.85
N LEU A 98 -9.80 -10.29 3.65
CA LEU A 98 -9.64 -11.25 2.57
C LEU A 98 -8.16 -11.43 2.20
N GLY A 99 -7.40 -10.34 2.10
CA GLY A 99 -5.97 -10.38 1.87
C GLY A 99 -5.19 -11.11 2.96
N LEU A 100 -5.55 -10.89 4.24
CA LEU A 100 -4.96 -11.62 5.36
C LEU A 100 -5.27 -13.12 5.29
N ALA A 101 -6.51 -13.49 4.94
CA ALA A 101 -6.90 -14.90 4.79
C ALA A 101 -6.13 -15.58 3.65
N PHE A 102 -6.04 -14.92 2.48
CA PHE A 102 -5.24 -15.42 1.36
C PHE A 102 -3.76 -15.53 1.70
N GLY A 103 -3.20 -14.53 2.38
CA GLY A 103 -1.81 -14.56 2.83
C GLY A 103 -1.54 -15.74 3.76
N GLY A 104 -2.41 -15.99 4.74
CA GLY A 104 -2.31 -17.14 5.64
C GLY A 104 -2.41 -18.47 4.90
N ALA A 105 -3.36 -18.60 3.98
CA ALA A 105 -3.52 -19.80 3.16
C ALA A 105 -2.28 -20.06 2.27
N LEU A 106 -1.74 -19.02 1.63
CA LEU A 106 -0.54 -19.09 0.80
C LEU A 106 0.66 -19.59 1.60
N ILE A 107 0.87 -19.06 2.81
CA ILE A 107 1.94 -19.49 3.71
C ILE A 107 1.76 -20.98 4.04
N GLY A 108 0.55 -21.38 4.45
CA GLY A 108 0.26 -22.77 4.80
C GLY A 108 0.52 -23.73 3.63
N TRP A 109 0.04 -23.41 2.43
CA TRP A 109 0.23 -24.24 1.24
C TRP A 109 1.70 -24.33 0.80
N MET A 110 2.42 -23.23 0.83
CA MET A 110 3.84 -23.22 0.46
C MET A 110 4.68 -24.02 1.45
N LEU A 111 4.45 -23.87 2.75
CA LEU A 111 5.16 -24.63 3.78
C LEU A 111 4.83 -26.12 3.72
N ALA A 112 3.56 -26.48 3.55
CA ALA A 112 3.14 -27.88 3.40
C ALA A 112 3.77 -28.52 2.15
N GLY A 113 3.75 -27.82 1.02
CA GLY A 113 4.40 -28.26 -0.22
C GLY A 113 5.91 -28.43 -0.10
N GLY A 114 6.56 -27.66 0.78
CA GLY A 114 8.00 -27.74 1.07
C GLY A 114 8.38 -28.83 2.09
N GLY A 115 7.41 -29.55 2.64
CA GLY A 115 7.65 -30.57 3.65
C GLY A 115 8.03 -30.01 5.02
N TYR A 116 7.47 -28.84 5.38
CA TYR A 116 7.68 -28.23 6.69
C TYR A 116 7.19 -29.17 7.80
N ASN A 117 8.04 -29.43 8.80
CA ASN A 117 7.71 -30.22 9.97
C ASN A 117 7.93 -29.40 11.26
N ALA A 118 6.85 -29.03 11.92
CA ALA A 118 6.89 -28.21 13.14
C ALA A 118 7.64 -28.85 14.32
N GLY A 119 7.73 -30.18 14.35
CA GLY A 119 8.43 -30.96 15.41
C GLY A 119 9.90 -31.26 15.12
N ALA A 120 10.41 -30.91 13.94
CA ALA A 120 11.78 -31.22 13.57
C ALA A 120 12.77 -30.22 14.15
N SER A 121 13.90 -30.68 14.66
CA SER A 121 15.01 -29.88 15.16
C SER A 121 15.73 -29.11 14.04
N SER A 122 15.60 -29.56 12.80
CA SER A 122 16.11 -28.87 11.60
C SER A 122 15.16 -29.11 10.43
N GLN A 123 15.03 -28.11 9.58
CA GLN A 123 14.21 -28.17 8.37
C GLN A 123 15.05 -28.58 7.16
N ASN A 124 14.41 -29.17 6.16
CA ASN A 124 15.08 -29.50 4.90
C ASN A 124 15.39 -28.21 4.09
N SER A 125 16.30 -28.31 3.13
CA SER A 125 16.74 -27.17 2.30
C SER A 125 15.60 -26.55 1.48
N ALA A 126 14.64 -27.35 1.03
CA ALA A 126 13.48 -26.87 0.29
C ALA A 126 12.58 -26.02 1.19
N THR A 127 12.30 -26.43 2.41
CA THR A 127 11.54 -25.66 3.39
C THR A 127 12.23 -24.33 3.72
N ILE A 128 13.54 -24.33 3.93
CA ILE A 128 14.30 -23.11 4.21
C ILE A 128 14.20 -22.15 3.03
N SER A 129 14.35 -22.63 1.80
CA SER A 129 14.20 -21.80 0.60
C SER A 129 12.81 -21.19 0.49
N ILE A 130 11.76 -21.92 0.82
CA ILE A 130 10.38 -21.44 0.83
C ILE A 130 10.19 -20.36 1.91
N ILE A 131 10.73 -20.57 3.11
CA ILE A 131 10.67 -19.56 4.17
C ILE A 131 11.34 -18.26 3.71
N ILE A 132 12.52 -18.33 3.12
CA ILE A 132 13.21 -17.16 2.58
C ILE A 132 12.33 -16.48 1.52
N ALA A 133 11.77 -17.22 0.58
CA ALA A 133 10.91 -16.67 -0.47
C ALA A 133 9.65 -15.99 0.10
N LEU A 134 9.03 -16.56 1.13
CA LEU A 134 7.88 -15.98 1.81
C LEU A 134 8.21 -14.64 2.51
N PHE A 135 9.42 -14.50 3.03
CA PHE A 135 9.85 -13.26 3.70
C PHE A 135 10.40 -12.20 2.74
N THR A 136 10.82 -12.58 1.53
CA THR A 136 11.52 -11.68 0.60
C THR A 136 10.77 -11.49 -0.71
N ILE A 137 10.57 -12.56 -1.48
CA ILE A 137 10.00 -12.50 -2.82
C ILE A 137 8.51 -12.17 -2.79
N VAL A 138 7.74 -12.85 -1.93
CA VAL A 138 6.29 -12.64 -1.85
C VAL A 138 5.94 -11.20 -1.45
N PRO A 139 6.51 -10.62 -0.39
CA PRO A 139 6.29 -9.22 -0.06
C PRO A 139 6.79 -8.26 -1.15
N ALA A 140 7.95 -8.54 -1.77
CA ALA A 140 8.47 -7.71 -2.85
C ALA A 140 7.49 -7.61 -4.04
N VAL A 141 6.91 -8.74 -4.45
CA VAL A 141 5.89 -8.76 -5.52
C VAL A 141 4.64 -7.99 -5.10
N CYS A 142 4.16 -8.17 -3.88
CA CYS A 142 2.98 -7.45 -3.38
C CYS A 142 3.21 -5.92 -3.31
N TYR A 143 4.37 -5.47 -2.84
CA TYR A 143 4.72 -4.05 -2.82
C TYR A 143 4.86 -3.47 -4.23
N LEU A 144 5.47 -4.22 -5.15
CA LEU A 144 5.59 -3.81 -6.55
C LEU A 144 4.21 -3.65 -7.21
N LEU A 145 3.32 -4.62 -7.03
CA LEU A 145 1.95 -4.56 -7.52
C LEU A 145 1.21 -3.36 -6.93
N SER A 146 1.33 -3.13 -5.61
CA SER A 146 0.75 -1.97 -4.94
C SER A 146 1.25 -0.65 -5.53
N ALA A 147 2.56 -0.53 -5.77
CA ALA A 147 3.15 0.65 -6.39
C ALA A 147 2.61 0.90 -7.81
N ILE A 148 2.53 -0.17 -8.63
CA ILE A 148 2.01 -0.09 -10.02
C ILE A 148 0.54 0.32 -10.01
N VAL A 149 -0.29 -0.31 -9.18
CA VAL A 149 -1.72 0.00 -9.07
C VAL A 149 -1.92 1.45 -8.63
N ALA A 150 -1.22 1.89 -7.58
CA ALA A 150 -1.32 3.27 -7.11
C ALA A 150 -0.89 4.29 -8.18
N LYS A 151 0.21 4.03 -8.88
CA LYS A 151 0.72 4.91 -9.95
C LYS A 151 -0.20 4.95 -11.16
N ARG A 152 -0.82 3.82 -11.51
CA ARG A 152 -1.57 3.67 -12.77
C ARG A 152 -3.04 4.05 -12.63
N PHE A 153 -3.66 3.72 -11.50
CA PHE A 153 -5.10 3.82 -11.32
C PHE A 153 -5.53 4.91 -10.35
N TYR A 154 -4.68 5.36 -9.43
CA TYR A 154 -5.04 6.42 -8.50
C TYR A 154 -4.73 7.79 -9.10
N THR A 155 -5.78 8.48 -9.57
CA THR A 155 -5.69 9.76 -10.29
C THR A 155 -5.90 10.99 -9.41
N LEU A 156 -6.30 10.82 -8.13
CA LEU A 156 -6.60 11.91 -7.22
C LEU A 156 -5.30 12.57 -6.69
N LYS A 157 -4.74 13.47 -7.50
CA LYS A 157 -3.55 14.25 -7.12
C LYS A 157 -3.90 15.39 -6.17
N THR A 158 -2.93 15.84 -5.39
CA THR A 158 -3.12 16.90 -4.38
C THR A 158 -3.76 18.20 -4.94
N PRO A 159 -3.35 18.74 -6.10
CA PRO A 159 -3.97 19.95 -6.65
C PRO A 159 -5.47 19.77 -6.96
N PHE A 160 -5.84 18.62 -7.49
CA PHE A 160 -7.23 18.24 -7.75
C PHE A 160 -8.03 18.14 -6.45
N LEU A 161 -7.46 17.47 -5.43
CA LEU A 161 -8.12 17.30 -4.13
C LEU A 161 -8.39 18.63 -3.45
N ILE A 162 -7.47 19.61 -3.52
CA ILE A 162 -7.66 20.95 -2.94
C ILE A 162 -8.85 21.65 -3.58
N LYS A 163 -8.95 21.63 -4.92
CA LYS A 163 -10.08 22.23 -5.65
C LYS A 163 -11.40 21.53 -5.30
N MET A 164 -11.41 20.22 -5.33
CA MET A 164 -12.58 19.40 -4.99
C MET A 164 -13.08 19.68 -3.57
N MET A 165 -12.18 19.73 -2.59
CA MET A 165 -12.53 20.01 -1.19
C MET A 165 -13.07 21.44 -1.01
N ALA A 166 -12.54 22.44 -1.74
CA ALA A 166 -13.06 23.80 -1.74
C ALA A 166 -14.48 23.87 -2.33
N GLU A 167 -14.75 23.15 -3.41
CA GLU A 167 -16.09 23.03 -4.01
C GLU A 167 -17.08 22.32 -3.06
N LEU A 168 -16.67 21.22 -2.43
CA LEU A 168 -17.50 20.54 -1.43
C LEU A 168 -17.85 21.43 -0.24
N ALA A 169 -16.91 22.23 0.25
CA ALA A 169 -17.13 23.17 1.35
C ALA A 169 -18.15 24.26 0.98
N GLN A 170 -18.28 24.60 -0.29
CA GLN A 170 -19.29 25.52 -0.82
C GLN A 170 -20.62 24.85 -1.15
N GLY A 171 -20.74 23.53 -0.90
CA GLY A 171 -21.93 22.73 -1.22
C GLY A 171 -22.08 22.43 -2.72
N ALA A 172 -21.08 22.73 -3.53
CA ALA A 172 -21.09 22.42 -4.96
C ALA A 172 -20.89 20.92 -5.18
N ARG A 173 -21.82 20.31 -5.91
CA ARG A 173 -21.77 18.92 -6.34
C ARG A 173 -21.95 18.89 -7.83
N ARG A 174 -21.11 18.09 -8.53
CA ARG A 174 -21.12 18.07 -9.99
C ARG A 174 -21.98 16.95 -10.52
N ASN A 175 -22.70 17.20 -11.63
CA ASN A 175 -23.46 16.21 -12.38
C ASN A 175 -22.57 15.51 -13.41
N GLU A 176 -23.03 14.37 -13.97
CA GLU A 176 -22.28 13.61 -15.00
C GLU A 176 -21.88 14.43 -16.22
N GLN A 177 -22.68 15.43 -16.59
CA GLN A 177 -22.40 16.32 -17.74
C GLN A 177 -21.15 17.19 -17.52
N ASP A 178 -20.88 17.62 -16.27
CA ASP A 178 -19.69 18.41 -15.94
C ASP A 178 -18.38 17.63 -16.11
N PHE A 179 -18.45 16.28 -16.12
CA PHE A 179 -17.27 15.42 -16.26
C PHE A 179 -16.78 15.27 -17.69
N THR A 180 -17.68 15.39 -18.68
CA THR A 180 -17.31 15.44 -20.09
C THR A 180 -16.48 16.69 -20.40
N ASP A 181 -16.84 17.81 -19.80
CA ASP A 181 -16.12 19.08 -19.96
C ASP A 181 -14.78 19.09 -19.18
N LEU A 182 -14.72 18.43 -18.01
CA LEU A 182 -13.50 18.30 -17.22
C LEU A 182 -12.46 17.37 -17.84
N SER A 183 -12.92 16.31 -18.53
CA SER A 183 -11.99 15.43 -19.27
C SER A 183 -11.39 16.12 -20.49
N ALA A 184 -12.08 17.12 -21.04
CA ALA A 184 -11.60 17.96 -22.13
C ALA A 184 -10.68 19.12 -21.64
N ASN A 185 -10.76 19.48 -20.37
CA ASN A 185 -10.00 20.62 -19.81
C ASN A 185 -8.68 20.15 -19.24
N LYS A 186 -7.57 20.41 -19.95
CA LYS A 186 -6.19 20.05 -19.60
C LYS A 186 -5.70 20.63 -18.25
N GLU A 187 -6.40 21.59 -17.65
CA GLU A 187 -6.05 22.17 -16.35
C GLU A 187 -6.17 21.18 -15.18
N PHE A 188 -6.93 20.10 -15.32
CA PHE A 188 -7.10 19.07 -14.30
C PHE A 188 -6.12 17.88 -14.44
N GLN A 189 -5.31 17.86 -15.49
CA GLN A 189 -4.36 16.76 -15.77
C GLN A 189 -2.92 17.03 -15.27
N ASN A 190 -2.61 18.24 -14.84
CA ASN A 190 -1.25 18.63 -14.38
C ASN A 190 -1.15 18.77 -12.87
#